data_97f9b88149ff2f2465a82a8dac88af56
#
_entry.id   97f9b88149ff2f2465a82a8dac88af56
#
_cell.length_a   1.000
_cell.length_b   1.000
_cell.length_c   1.000
_cell.angle_alpha   90.00
_cell.angle_beta   90.00
_cell.angle_gamma   90.00
#
_symmetry.space_group_name_H-M   'P 1'
#
loop_
_entity.id
_entity.type
_entity.pdbx_description
1 polymer ?
#
loop_
_entity_poly.entity_id
_entity_poly.type
_entity_poly.pdbx_seq_one_letter_code
_entity_poly.pdbx_strand_id
1 'polypeptide(L)'
;MSLNFRIGYSAWGFLGDGVVDTPDGGRSHRMTLLQSLISRGVKIVMLQKNRDLDEVGIDFSTSSLSFDSFGFPDIDVLFLEYRWPIPGRNMGISIKDQSYTPDLDRQNELIKHYNLLGKPIFIWDKDQQLSQSEINQMNLNKFLIFEPSLFPKNNRTSLLFPMDPNRTAQMHDDLASYDKNSKSIDLVYIGNQYGRDQSFSIYYNEVSRLLGSPAEIYGKWMKTDQFPNVNFNGRVGFKQVHSIYTRAFANVIIAPERYYKTGQYTQRLFESLWGLCIPLVPKEYAKHEDIFPEELVVNSARDVCERLEYLRRLDNSSIVSLFNLLLERLVVFSDDRQADTIIRSI
;
A
#
# COMPACT_ATOMS: atom_id res chain seq x y z
N MET A 1 14.91 -0.48 -27.65
CA MET A 1 15.99 -1.36 -27.19
C MET A 1 15.44 -2.17 -26.02
N SER A 2 15.43 -3.51 -26.09
CA SER A 2 15.04 -4.31 -24.94
C SER A 2 16.14 -4.18 -23.88
N LEU A 3 15.81 -3.65 -22.71
CA LEU A 3 16.70 -3.65 -21.56
C LEU A 3 16.87 -5.11 -21.13
N ASN A 4 18.00 -5.75 -21.45
CA ASN A 4 18.30 -7.08 -20.92
C ASN A 4 18.89 -6.93 -19.51
N PHE A 5 18.06 -6.45 -18.58
CA PHE A 5 18.43 -6.05 -17.23
C PHE A 5 17.73 -6.97 -16.22
N ARG A 6 18.44 -7.39 -15.19
CA ARG A 6 17.94 -8.32 -14.17
C ARG A 6 17.92 -7.68 -12.79
N ILE A 7 16.74 -7.57 -12.20
CA ILE A 7 16.54 -7.11 -10.83
C ILE A 7 16.35 -8.30 -9.89
N GLY A 8 17.18 -8.39 -8.85
CA GLY A 8 16.88 -9.24 -7.69
C GLY A 8 15.93 -8.52 -6.75
N TYR A 9 14.68 -8.98 -6.66
CA TYR A 9 13.63 -8.32 -5.87
C TYR A 9 13.41 -9.06 -4.55
N SER A 10 13.65 -8.40 -3.43
CA SER A 10 13.42 -8.94 -2.10
C SER A 10 12.22 -8.27 -1.44
N ALA A 11 11.20 -9.06 -1.17
CA ALA A 11 10.00 -8.64 -0.48
C ALA A 11 9.59 -9.69 0.56
N TRP A 12 8.69 -9.31 1.47
CA TRP A 12 7.99 -10.25 2.33
C TRP A 12 6.51 -10.26 1.97
N GLY A 13 5.91 -11.44 1.86
CA GLY A 13 4.49 -11.58 1.59
C GLY A 13 4.19 -12.21 0.24
N PHE A 14 3.12 -11.77 -0.40
CA PHE A 14 2.49 -12.43 -1.54
C PHE A 14 2.46 -11.52 -2.78
N LEU A 15 2.33 -12.15 -3.94
CA LEU A 15 2.07 -11.47 -5.20
C LEU A 15 0.58 -11.44 -5.53
N GLY A 16 -0.13 -12.52 -5.21
CA GLY A 16 -1.54 -12.70 -5.53
C GLY A 16 -2.49 -12.52 -4.35
N ASP A 17 -3.77 -12.69 -4.62
CA ASP A 17 -4.89 -12.52 -3.70
C ASP A 17 -5.42 -13.84 -3.12
N GLY A 18 -4.79 -14.97 -3.45
CA GLY A 18 -5.23 -16.32 -3.07
C GLY A 18 -5.15 -16.59 -1.57
N VAL A 19 -4.16 -16.04 -0.88
CA VAL A 19 -3.98 -16.23 0.56
C VAL A 19 -4.94 -15.35 1.33
N VAL A 20 -5.76 -15.96 2.19
CA VAL A 20 -6.92 -15.32 2.81
C VAL A 20 -6.52 -14.33 3.90
N ASP A 21 -5.73 -14.74 4.87
CA ASP A 21 -5.47 -13.95 6.07
C ASP A 21 -3.99 -13.58 6.21
N THR A 22 -3.61 -12.46 5.64
CA THR A 22 -2.27 -11.91 5.82
C THR A 22 -2.30 -10.41 6.03
N PRO A 23 -1.42 -9.88 6.91
CA PRO A 23 -1.27 -8.44 7.08
C PRO A 23 -0.48 -7.77 5.94
N ASP A 24 -0.08 -8.49 4.89
CA ASP A 24 0.70 -7.95 3.78
C ASP A 24 -0.16 -7.06 2.87
N GLY A 25 -0.11 -5.74 3.09
CA GLY A 25 -0.67 -4.75 2.17
C GLY A 25 0.13 -4.59 0.86
N GLY A 26 1.32 -5.18 0.76
CA GLY A 26 2.20 -5.05 -0.41
C GLY A 26 1.64 -5.70 -1.67
N ARG A 27 0.81 -6.72 -1.56
CA ARG A 27 0.20 -7.41 -2.70
C ARG A 27 -0.74 -6.55 -3.54
N SER A 28 -1.29 -5.47 -3.00
CA SER A 28 -2.12 -4.53 -3.77
C SER A 28 -1.32 -3.72 -4.80
N HIS A 29 0.00 -3.67 -4.70
CA HIS A 29 0.83 -2.86 -5.60
C HIS A 29 2.06 -3.59 -6.14
N ARG A 30 2.50 -4.67 -5.47
CA ARG A 30 3.77 -5.35 -5.83
C ARG A 30 3.71 -5.92 -7.23
N MET A 31 2.67 -6.71 -7.54
CA MET A 31 2.51 -7.30 -8.87
C MET A 31 2.37 -6.21 -9.95
N THR A 32 1.64 -5.14 -9.69
CA THR A 32 1.51 -3.99 -10.60
C THR A 32 2.88 -3.40 -10.96
N LEU A 33 3.73 -3.15 -9.95
CA LEU A 33 5.09 -2.65 -10.19
C LEU A 33 5.94 -3.63 -10.99
N LEU A 34 5.91 -4.92 -10.64
CA LEU A 34 6.67 -5.95 -11.31
C LEU A 34 6.24 -6.10 -12.77
N GLN A 35 4.94 -6.13 -13.05
CA GLN A 35 4.41 -6.22 -14.41
C GLN A 35 4.81 -5.02 -15.26
N SER A 36 4.78 -3.82 -14.70
CA SER A 36 5.21 -2.61 -15.39
C SER A 36 6.71 -2.61 -15.72
N LEU A 37 7.56 -3.16 -14.83
CA LEU A 37 8.98 -3.37 -15.12
C LEU A 37 9.21 -4.46 -16.18
N ILE A 38 8.49 -5.57 -16.10
CA ILE A 38 8.59 -6.70 -17.05
C ILE A 38 8.16 -6.27 -18.46
N SER A 39 7.12 -5.45 -18.59
CA SER A 39 6.66 -4.94 -19.89
C SER A 39 7.72 -4.08 -20.59
N ARG A 40 8.67 -3.54 -19.83
CA ARG A 40 9.84 -2.78 -20.32
C ARG A 40 11.08 -3.64 -20.58
N GLY A 41 10.94 -4.98 -20.48
CA GLY A 41 12.01 -5.93 -20.74
C GLY A 41 12.93 -6.22 -19.55
N VAL A 42 12.56 -5.78 -18.34
CA VAL A 42 13.29 -6.14 -17.12
C VAL A 42 12.97 -7.58 -16.71
N LYS A 43 13.97 -8.36 -16.37
CA LYS A 43 13.82 -9.68 -15.76
C LYS A 43 13.85 -9.55 -14.24
N ILE A 44 12.93 -10.20 -13.57
CA ILE A 44 12.81 -10.17 -12.10
C ILE A 44 13.16 -11.53 -11.52
N VAL A 45 14.04 -11.54 -10.53
CA VAL A 45 14.29 -12.73 -9.69
C VAL A 45 13.82 -12.40 -8.27
N MET A 46 12.72 -13.01 -7.85
CA MET A 46 12.22 -12.88 -6.47
C MET A 46 13.15 -13.63 -5.52
N LEU A 47 13.78 -12.91 -4.59
CA LEU A 47 14.78 -13.45 -3.67
C LEU A 47 14.13 -13.93 -2.35
N GLN A 48 13.01 -14.64 -2.48
CA GLN A 48 12.19 -15.18 -1.40
C GLN A 48 11.48 -16.46 -1.84
N LYS A 49 10.85 -17.16 -0.90
CA LYS A 49 9.99 -18.31 -1.20
C LYS A 49 8.81 -17.90 -2.09
N ASN A 50 8.42 -18.77 -3.01
CA ASN A 50 7.19 -18.63 -3.77
C ASN A 50 6.00 -19.04 -2.89
N ARG A 51 5.64 -18.15 -1.97
CA ARG A 51 4.60 -18.41 -0.97
C ARG A 51 3.21 -18.57 -1.58
N ASP A 52 2.93 -17.91 -2.71
CA ASP A 52 1.67 -18.10 -3.41
C ASP A 52 1.54 -19.54 -3.95
N LEU A 53 2.63 -20.13 -4.44
CA LEU A 53 2.66 -21.54 -4.84
C LEU A 53 2.57 -22.46 -3.61
N ASP A 54 3.38 -22.22 -2.59
CA ASP A 54 3.49 -23.08 -1.41
C ASP A 54 2.18 -23.12 -0.58
N GLU A 55 1.49 -21.98 -0.45
CA GLU A 55 0.33 -21.84 0.44
C GLU A 55 -1.02 -22.03 -0.26
N VAL A 56 -1.12 -21.70 -1.55
CA VAL A 56 -2.40 -21.75 -2.30
C VAL A 56 -2.30 -22.37 -3.68
N GLY A 57 -1.14 -22.90 -4.08
CA GLY A 57 -0.94 -23.59 -5.34
C GLY A 57 -0.93 -22.67 -6.58
N ILE A 58 -0.76 -21.36 -6.40
CA ILE A 58 -0.73 -20.40 -7.51
C ILE A 58 0.72 -20.05 -7.82
N ASP A 59 1.20 -20.44 -9.00
CA ASP A 59 2.54 -20.10 -9.47
C ASP A 59 2.51 -18.86 -10.38
N PHE A 60 3.21 -17.82 -9.96
CA PHE A 60 3.40 -16.59 -10.75
C PHE A 60 4.68 -16.59 -11.58
N SER A 61 5.44 -17.71 -11.60
CA SER A 61 6.65 -17.82 -12.40
C SER A 61 6.37 -17.70 -13.89
N THR A 62 7.23 -16.97 -14.60
CA THR A 62 7.21 -16.80 -16.05
C THR A 62 8.64 -16.79 -16.59
N SER A 63 8.83 -16.63 -17.89
CA SER A 63 10.17 -16.41 -18.49
C SER A 63 10.86 -15.12 -17.98
N SER A 64 10.10 -14.16 -17.44
CA SER A 64 10.60 -12.87 -16.95
C SER A 64 10.47 -12.69 -15.45
N LEU A 65 9.81 -13.60 -14.74
CA LEU A 65 9.64 -13.62 -13.30
C LEU A 65 9.97 -15.02 -12.75
N SER A 66 11.05 -15.13 -11.99
CA SER A 66 11.48 -16.38 -11.36
C SER A 66 11.70 -16.21 -9.87
N PHE A 67 11.86 -17.33 -9.13
CA PHE A 67 12.12 -17.32 -7.69
C PHE A 67 13.46 -18.00 -7.39
N ASP A 68 14.25 -17.42 -6.50
CA ASP A 68 15.44 -18.00 -5.89
C ASP A 68 15.46 -17.68 -4.39
N SER A 69 14.99 -18.63 -3.60
CA SER A 69 14.75 -18.43 -2.16
C SER A 69 16.02 -18.36 -1.33
N PHE A 70 17.08 -19.05 -1.76
CA PHE A 70 18.27 -19.30 -0.94
C PHE A 70 19.58 -18.91 -1.62
N GLY A 71 19.57 -18.80 -2.95
CA GLY A 71 20.76 -18.49 -3.73
C GLY A 71 21.09 -17.01 -3.78
N PHE A 72 22.18 -16.74 -4.49
CA PHE A 72 22.63 -15.39 -4.83
C PHE A 72 22.79 -15.31 -6.36
N PRO A 73 21.66 -15.25 -7.10
CA PRO A 73 21.72 -15.23 -8.57
C PRO A 73 22.47 -14.01 -9.07
N ASP A 74 23.04 -14.11 -10.27
CA ASP A 74 23.63 -12.94 -10.93
C ASP A 74 22.51 -11.95 -11.30
N ILE A 75 22.59 -10.74 -10.74
CA ILE A 75 21.66 -9.64 -10.92
C ILE A 75 22.43 -8.34 -11.18
N ASP A 76 21.78 -7.39 -11.82
CA ASP A 76 22.38 -6.07 -12.07
C ASP A 76 22.13 -5.13 -10.90
N VAL A 77 20.98 -5.25 -10.23
CA VAL A 77 20.62 -4.45 -9.06
C VAL A 77 19.86 -5.30 -8.04
N LEU A 78 20.12 -5.08 -6.76
CA LEU A 78 19.30 -5.58 -5.66
C LEU A 78 18.23 -4.55 -5.31
N PHE A 79 16.95 -4.91 -5.40
CA PHE A 79 15.83 -4.08 -4.97
C PHE A 79 15.18 -4.70 -3.74
N LEU A 80 15.17 -3.95 -2.63
CA LEU A 80 14.65 -4.40 -1.34
C LEU A 80 13.41 -3.61 -0.94
N GLU A 81 12.29 -4.28 -0.66
CA GLU A 81 11.28 -3.74 0.23
C GLU A 81 11.82 -3.84 1.66
N TYR A 82 12.24 -2.71 2.25
CA TYR A 82 12.93 -2.70 3.54
C TYR A 82 12.09 -3.31 4.67
N ARG A 83 12.75 -4.16 5.47
CA ARG A 83 12.19 -4.77 6.69
C ARG A 83 12.95 -4.27 7.89
N TRP A 84 12.22 -3.76 8.87
CA TRP A 84 12.76 -3.41 10.19
C TRP A 84 12.47 -4.51 11.20
N PRO A 85 13.21 -4.57 12.31
CA PRO A 85 12.97 -5.56 13.36
C PRO A 85 11.58 -5.40 13.98
N ILE A 86 10.77 -6.46 13.91
CA ILE A 86 9.45 -6.52 14.58
C ILE A 86 9.45 -7.72 15.52
N PRO A 87 9.51 -7.49 16.85
CA PRO A 87 9.52 -8.57 17.83
C PRO A 87 8.33 -9.52 17.64
N GLY A 88 8.61 -10.84 17.68
CA GLY A 88 7.60 -11.89 17.51
C GLY A 88 7.08 -12.08 16.08
N ARG A 89 7.65 -11.40 15.09
CA ARG A 89 7.23 -11.51 13.69
C ARG A 89 8.38 -11.89 12.74
N ASN A 90 9.46 -11.12 12.71
CA ASN A 90 10.60 -11.33 11.81
C ASN A 90 11.94 -11.36 12.54
N MET A 91 11.91 -11.34 13.88
CA MET A 91 13.05 -11.52 14.75
C MET A 91 12.92 -12.86 15.48
N GLY A 92 14.00 -13.65 15.43
CA GLY A 92 14.13 -14.86 16.21
C GLY A 92 13.53 -16.10 15.54
N ILE A 93 14.09 -17.22 15.97
CA ILE A 93 13.74 -18.56 15.50
C ILE A 93 12.34 -18.88 15.95
N SER A 94 11.42 -19.16 15.04
CA SER A 94 10.30 -20.01 15.38
C SER A 94 10.85 -21.40 15.69
N ILE A 95 10.85 -21.78 16.96
CA ILE A 95 11.34 -23.08 17.45
C ILE A 95 10.64 -24.27 16.76
N LYS A 96 9.55 -24.01 16.05
CA LYS A 96 8.71 -25.04 15.41
C LYS A 96 9.05 -25.33 13.94
N ASP A 97 9.79 -24.46 13.26
CA ASP A 97 10.14 -24.67 11.85
C ASP A 97 11.60 -24.33 11.59
N GLN A 98 12.45 -25.36 11.64
CA GLN A 98 13.90 -25.23 11.37
C GLN A 98 14.23 -24.86 9.92
N SER A 99 13.26 -24.87 9.01
CA SER A 99 13.43 -24.49 7.61
C SER A 99 13.20 -22.98 7.34
N TYR A 100 12.76 -22.22 8.35
CA TYR A 100 12.42 -20.82 8.23
C TYR A 100 13.62 -19.93 8.56
N THR A 101 14.24 -19.36 7.55
CA THR A 101 15.15 -18.22 7.74
C THR A 101 14.30 -16.98 7.95
N PRO A 102 14.47 -16.27 9.08
CA PRO A 102 13.76 -15.00 9.28
C PRO A 102 13.99 -14.05 8.12
N ASP A 103 12.94 -13.38 7.64
CA ASP A 103 13.03 -12.45 6.50
C ASP A 103 14.10 -11.36 6.70
N LEU A 104 14.32 -10.98 7.96
CA LEU A 104 15.34 -10.00 8.32
C LEU A 104 16.76 -10.53 8.11
N ASP A 105 17.02 -11.80 8.44
CA ASP A 105 18.34 -12.43 8.23
C ASP A 105 18.62 -12.55 6.74
N ARG A 106 17.63 -13.00 5.96
CA ARG A 106 17.76 -13.08 4.50
C ARG A 106 18.02 -11.70 3.87
N GLN A 107 17.34 -10.64 4.32
CA GLN A 107 17.60 -9.28 3.88
C GLN A 107 19.06 -8.88 4.15
N ASN A 108 19.58 -9.15 5.35
CA ASN A 108 20.94 -8.81 5.74
C ASN A 108 21.97 -9.59 4.93
N GLU A 109 21.75 -10.88 4.66
CA GLU A 109 22.58 -11.71 3.79
C GLU A 109 22.66 -11.16 2.38
N LEU A 110 21.52 -10.80 1.79
CA LEU A 110 21.43 -10.21 0.44
C LEU A 110 22.19 -8.89 0.37
N ILE A 111 21.97 -7.99 1.33
CA ILE A 111 22.66 -6.70 1.41
C ILE A 111 24.19 -6.94 1.47
N LYS A 112 24.66 -7.80 2.37
CA LYS A 112 26.08 -8.09 2.54
C LYS A 112 26.69 -8.66 1.27
N HIS A 113 26.04 -9.66 0.66
CA HIS A 113 26.54 -10.33 -0.54
C HIS A 113 26.68 -9.37 -1.73
N TYR A 114 25.60 -8.66 -2.08
CA TYR A 114 25.61 -7.80 -3.27
C TYR A 114 26.40 -6.50 -3.05
N ASN A 115 26.52 -6.00 -1.82
CA ASN A 115 27.41 -4.89 -1.50
C ASN A 115 28.88 -5.28 -1.69
N LEU A 116 29.28 -6.49 -1.29
CA LEU A 116 30.65 -7.03 -1.53
C LEU A 116 30.97 -7.17 -3.02
N LEU A 117 29.96 -7.50 -3.84
CA LEU A 117 30.10 -7.56 -5.30
C LEU A 117 30.04 -6.20 -5.98
N GLY A 118 29.86 -5.10 -5.23
CA GLY A 118 29.73 -3.74 -5.75
C GLY A 118 28.47 -3.50 -6.60
N LYS A 119 27.45 -4.36 -6.48
CA LYS A 119 26.17 -4.19 -7.16
C LYS A 119 25.39 -3.03 -6.53
N PRO A 120 24.65 -2.23 -7.30
CA PRO A 120 23.74 -1.21 -6.75
C PRO A 120 22.64 -1.84 -5.88
N ILE A 121 22.31 -1.17 -4.77
CA ILE A 121 21.28 -1.61 -3.84
C ILE A 121 20.21 -0.53 -3.75
N PHE A 122 19.00 -0.86 -4.16
CA PHE A 122 17.82 -0.02 -4.06
C PHE A 122 16.99 -0.45 -2.86
N ILE A 123 16.72 0.48 -1.95
CA ILE A 123 15.98 0.20 -0.72
C ILE A 123 14.68 0.99 -0.75
N TRP A 124 13.56 0.29 -0.78
CA TRP A 124 12.24 0.91 -0.69
C TRP A 124 11.73 0.86 0.75
N ASP A 125 11.85 1.98 1.46
CA ASP A 125 11.40 2.14 2.86
C ASP A 125 9.91 2.49 2.89
N LYS A 126 9.07 1.50 2.68
CA LYS A 126 7.61 1.65 2.55
C LYS A 126 6.93 2.16 3.82
N ASP A 127 7.53 1.96 4.96
CA ASP A 127 6.97 2.33 6.26
C ASP A 127 7.73 3.47 6.94
N GLN A 128 8.71 4.07 6.25
CA GLN A 128 9.56 5.15 6.78
C GLN A 128 10.24 4.78 8.10
N GLN A 129 10.71 3.54 8.21
CA GLN A 129 11.34 2.99 9.41
C GLN A 129 12.88 2.95 9.33
N LEU A 130 13.44 3.14 8.14
CA LEU A 130 14.89 3.12 7.95
C LEU A 130 15.51 4.40 8.49
N SER A 131 16.24 4.29 9.60
CA SER A 131 16.94 5.41 10.24
C SER A 131 18.30 5.71 9.58
N GLN A 132 18.81 6.92 9.76
CA GLN A 132 20.14 7.28 9.29
C GLN A 132 21.24 6.44 9.97
N SER A 133 21.05 6.05 11.23
CA SER A 133 21.99 5.17 11.95
C SER A 133 22.08 3.80 11.29
N GLU A 134 20.95 3.20 10.90
CA GLU A 134 20.91 1.92 10.19
C GLU A 134 21.57 2.02 8.81
N ILE A 135 21.32 3.09 8.06
CA ILE A 135 21.98 3.33 6.77
C ILE A 135 23.50 3.37 6.95
N ASN A 136 23.97 4.11 7.94
CA ASN A 136 25.41 4.21 8.23
C ASN A 136 26.01 2.85 8.63
N GLN A 137 25.29 2.05 9.41
CA GLN A 137 25.73 0.70 9.82
C GLN A 137 25.78 -0.29 8.66
N MET A 138 24.90 -0.16 7.65
CA MET A 138 24.95 -1.02 6.46
C MET A 138 26.21 -0.82 5.63
N ASN A 139 26.87 0.32 5.75
CA ASN A 139 28.12 0.68 5.04
C ASN A 139 28.07 0.35 3.53
N LEU A 140 27.05 0.84 2.86
CA LEU A 140 26.76 0.55 1.45
C LEU A 140 27.64 1.36 0.50
N ASN A 141 28.16 0.72 -0.53
CA ASN A 141 29.00 1.38 -1.54
C ASN A 141 28.20 2.17 -2.58
N LYS A 142 27.15 1.54 -3.12
CA LYS A 142 26.25 2.13 -4.13
C LYS A 142 24.82 1.84 -3.74
N PHE A 143 24.07 2.86 -3.37
CA PHE A 143 22.68 2.67 -2.96
C PHE A 143 21.79 3.88 -3.27
N LEU A 144 20.50 3.59 -3.39
CA LEU A 144 19.42 4.58 -3.42
C LEU A 144 18.34 4.17 -2.43
N ILE A 145 17.76 5.16 -1.75
CA ILE A 145 16.64 4.94 -0.84
C ILE A 145 15.40 5.58 -1.45
N PHE A 146 14.36 4.76 -1.61
CA PHE A 146 13.06 5.20 -2.06
C PHE A 146 12.07 5.29 -0.90
N GLU A 147 11.20 6.27 -0.94
CA GLU A 147 10.03 6.39 -0.05
C GLU A 147 8.74 6.53 -0.86
N PRO A 148 7.63 5.89 -0.45
CA PRO A 148 6.35 6.05 -1.15
C PRO A 148 5.66 7.36 -0.75
N SER A 149 6.39 8.44 -0.79
CA SER A 149 6.02 9.78 -0.34
C SER A 149 6.10 10.77 -1.49
N LEU A 150 5.13 11.67 -1.62
CA LEU A 150 5.19 12.79 -2.57
C LEU A 150 6.35 13.74 -2.25
N PHE A 151 6.64 13.90 -0.95
CA PHE A 151 7.72 14.75 -0.42
C PHE A 151 8.67 13.88 0.43
N PRO A 152 9.54 13.07 -0.20
CA PRO A 152 10.44 12.20 0.53
C PRO A 152 11.43 13.00 1.36
N LYS A 153 11.97 12.41 2.42
CA LYS A 153 13.04 13.01 3.24
C LYS A 153 14.26 13.34 2.39
N ASN A 154 15.11 14.24 2.88
CA ASN A 154 16.36 14.59 2.20
C ASN A 154 17.18 13.35 1.85
N ASN A 155 17.79 13.35 0.67
CA ASN A 155 18.58 12.24 0.11
C ASN A 155 17.78 10.95 -0.15
N ARG A 156 16.46 11.02 -0.29
CA ARG A 156 15.61 9.92 -0.71
C ARG A 156 14.84 10.27 -1.97
N THR A 157 14.48 9.28 -2.74
CA THR A 157 13.75 9.43 -4.00
C THR A 157 12.30 9.02 -3.81
N SER A 158 11.37 9.76 -4.38
CA SER A 158 9.96 9.38 -4.38
C SER A 158 9.75 8.15 -5.28
N LEU A 159 9.21 7.08 -4.72
CA LEU A 159 8.71 5.91 -5.44
C LEU A 159 7.36 5.54 -4.83
N LEU A 160 6.30 6.04 -5.43
CA LEU A 160 4.96 5.90 -4.90
C LEU A 160 4.43 4.47 -5.06
N PHE A 161 3.41 4.12 -4.30
CA PHE A 161 2.70 2.87 -4.55
C PHE A 161 1.96 2.97 -5.90
N PRO A 162 2.24 2.08 -6.86
CA PRO A 162 1.60 2.17 -8.16
C PRO A 162 0.11 1.83 -8.09
N MET A 163 -0.67 2.59 -8.82
CA MET A 163 -2.08 2.33 -9.08
C MET A 163 -2.20 1.31 -10.22
N ASP A 164 -3.03 0.28 -10.02
CA ASP A 164 -3.24 -0.79 -10.99
C ASP A 164 -4.04 -0.27 -12.20
N PRO A 165 -3.48 -0.28 -13.43
CA PRO A 165 -4.15 0.27 -14.60
C PRO A 165 -5.40 -0.55 -15.00
N ASN A 166 -5.41 -1.86 -14.79
CA ASN A 166 -6.55 -2.70 -15.14
C ASN A 166 -7.74 -2.44 -14.22
N ARG A 167 -7.49 -2.34 -12.91
CA ARG A 167 -8.52 -1.98 -11.93
C ARG A 167 -9.03 -0.56 -12.14
N THR A 168 -8.17 0.35 -12.55
CA THR A 168 -8.55 1.73 -12.87
C THR A 168 -9.41 1.79 -14.13
N ALA A 169 -9.08 1.02 -15.17
CA ALA A 169 -9.92 0.90 -16.35
C ALA A 169 -11.30 0.31 -16.00
N GLN A 170 -11.35 -0.77 -15.21
CA GLN A 170 -12.62 -1.34 -14.75
C GLN A 170 -13.44 -0.32 -13.94
N MET A 171 -12.82 0.47 -13.07
CA MET A 171 -13.49 1.52 -12.33
C MET A 171 -14.15 2.55 -13.27
N HIS A 172 -13.49 2.94 -14.37
CA HIS A 172 -14.08 3.85 -15.35
C HIS A 172 -15.37 3.26 -15.96
N ASP A 173 -15.38 1.97 -16.25
CA ASP A 173 -16.57 1.27 -16.77
C ASP A 173 -17.68 1.25 -15.71
N ASP A 174 -17.33 0.96 -14.46
CA ASP A 174 -18.25 0.88 -13.32
C ASP A 174 -18.87 2.25 -12.96
N LEU A 175 -18.13 3.35 -13.19
CA LEU A 175 -18.64 4.72 -12.96
C LEU A 175 -19.89 5.04 -13.79
N ALA A 176 -20.06 4.45 -14.97
CA ALA A 176 -21.24 4.64 -15.82
C ALA A 176 -22.55 4.15 -15.15
N SER A 177 -22.44 3.19 -14.22
CA SER A 177 -23.56 2.62 -13.47
C SER A 177 -23.58 3.02 -11.99
N TYR A 178 -22.81 4.04 -11.60
CA TYR A 178 -22.71 4.46 -10.21
C TYR A 178 -24.06 4.88 -9.64
N ASP A 179 -24.43 4.27 -8.53
CA ASP A 179 -25.61 4.68 -7.74
C ASP A 179 -25.27 4.78 -6.26
N LYS A 180 -25.28 5.99 -5.73
CA LYS A 180 -25.04 6.26 -4.31
C LYS A 180 -26.06 5.59 -3.38
N ASN A 181 -27.29 5.33 -3.87
CA ASN A 181 -28.35 4.72 -3.07
C ASN A 181 -28.14 3.21 -2.89
N SER A 182 -27.30 2.58 -3.70
CA SER A 182 -26.90 1.19 -3.54
C SER A 182 -25.92 0.97 -2.37
N LYS A 183 -25.34 2.04 -1.81
CA LYS A 183 -24.35 2.00 -0.73
C LYS A 183 -25.04 1.77 0.62
N SER A 184 -24.85 0.59 1.19
CA SER A 184 -25.48 0.16 2.47
C SER A 184 -24.64 0.47 3.72
N ILE A 185 -23.41 0.93 3.56
CA ILE A 185 -22.47 1.30 4.64
C ILE A 185 -22.11 2.78 4.46
N ASP A 186 -22.43 3.63 5.43
CA ASP A 186 -22.12 5.06 5.33
C ASP A 186 -20.64 5.35 5.41
N LEU A 187 -19.95 4.71 6.36
CA LEU A 187 -18.53 4.92 6.60
C LEU A 187 -17.83 3.60 6.91
N VAL A 188 -16.74 3.31 6.20
CA VAL A 188 -15.97 2.07 6.37
C VAL A 188 -14.49 2.35 6.63
N TYR A 189 -13.85 1.51 7.41
CA TYR A 189 -12.40 1.43 7.51
C TYR A 189 -11.92 -0.01 7.34
N ILE A 190 -10.95 -0.22 6.45
CA ILE A 190 -10.30 -1.53 6.27
C ILE A 190 -8.82 -1.39 6.57
N GLY A 191 -8.37 -1.95 7.68
CA GLY A 191 -6.96 -1.93 8.09
C GLY A 191 -6.75 -2.23 9.56
N ASN A 192 -5.50 -2.60 9.89
CA ASN A 192 -5.12 -2.97 11.24
C ASN A 192 -4.86 -1.74 12.12
N GLN A 193 -4.97 -1.91 13.44
CA GLN A 193 -4.53 -0.92 14.41
C GLN A 193 -2.99 -0.78 14.36
N TYR A 194 -2.50 0.34 13.82
CA TYR A 194 -1.06 0.59 13.71
C TYR A 194 -0.76 2.08 13.64
N GLY A 195 -0.40 2.68 14.79
CA GLY A 195 0.07 4.07 14.89
C GLY A 195 -0.93 5.12 14.38
N ARG A 196 -2.24 4.88 14.50
CA ARG A 196 -3.32 5.75 14.01
C ARG A 196 -4.48 5.95 14.99
N ASP A 197 -4.30 5.58 16.24
CA ASP A 197 -5.37 5.59 17.24
C ASP A 197 -6.01 6.98 17.40
N GLN A 198 -5.19 8.04 17.37
CA GLN A 198 -5.68 9.42 17.47
C GLN A 198 -6.56 9.80 16.25
N SER A 199 -6.06 9.59 15.03
CA SER A 199 -6.84 9.88 13.83
C SER A 199 -8.09 9.00 13.75
N PHE A 200 -8.00 7.73 14.17
CA PHE A 200 -9.15 6.83 14.22
C PHE A 200 -10.20 7.31 15.23
N SER A 201 -9.79 7.78 16.40
CA SER A 201 -10.70 8.36 17.38
C SER A 201 -11.48 9.53 16.81
N ILE A 202 -10.81 10.43 16.09
CA ILE A 202 -11.43 11.63 15.50
C ILE A 202 -12.33 11.25 14.32
N TYR A 203 -11.78 10.55 13.33
CA TYR A 203 -12.39 10.38 12.01
C TYR A 203 -13.33 9.17 11.88
N TYR A 204 -13.39 8.29 12.89
CA TYR A 204 -14.29 7.15 12.90
C TYR A 204 -15.12 7.09 14.16
N ASN A 205 -14.50 7.02 15.35
CA ASN A 205 -15.26 6.83 16.59
C ASN A 205 -16.13 8.06 16.91
N GLU A 206 -15.58 9.26 16.81
CA GLU A 206 -16.34 10.49 17.08
C GLU A 206 -17.36 10.79 15.95
N VAL A 207 -17.01 10.51 14.69
CA VAL A 207 -17.95 10.61 13.56
C VAL A 207 -19.16 9.70 13.78
N SER A 208 -18.94 8.44 14.13
CA SER A 208 -20.03 7.48 14.41
C SER A 208 -20.93 7.94 15.55
N ARG A 209 -20.36 8.54 16.59
CA ARG A 209 -21.11 9.13 17.70
C ARG A 209 -22.00 10.30 17.22
N LEU A 210 -21.46 11.17 16.38
CA LEU A 210 -22.18 12.34 15.86
C LEU A 210 -23.29 11.95 14.86
N LEU A 211 -23.03 10.97 14.02
CA LEU A 211 -24.01 10.46 13.06
C LEU A 211 -25.11 9.62 13.72
N GLY A 212 -24.87 9.07 14.91
CA GLY A 212 -25.75 8.08 15.53
C GLY A 212 -25.81 6.75 14.77
N SER A 213 -24.86 6.53 13.85
CA SER A 213 -24.70 5.32 13.04
C SER A 213 -23.25 4.85 13.11
N PRO A 214 -22.97 3.57 13.49
CA PRO A 214 -21.62 3.10 13.62
C PRO A 214 -20.94 2.91 12.27
N ALA A 215 -19.67 3.34 12.16
CA ALA A 215 -18.82 2.98 11.05
C ALA A 215 -18.44 1.48 11.13
N GLU A 216 -18.29 0.83 9.97
CA GLU A 216 -17.91 -0.57 9.85
C GLU A 216 -16.38 -0.71 9.75
N ILE A 217 -15.77 -1.43 10.70
CA ILE A 217 -14.32 -1.52 10.86
C ILE A 217 -13.85 -2.95 10.62
N TYR A 218 -12.96 -3.13 9.65
CA TYR A 218 -12.37 -4.43 9.32
C TYR A 218 -10.85 -4.42 9.53
N GLY A 219 -10.32 -5.47 10.16
CA GLY A 219 -8.89 -5.62 10.42
C GLY A 219 -8.61 -6.14 11.84
N LYS A 220 -7.32 -6.22 12.18
CA LYS A 220 -6.89 -6.62 13.52
C LYS A 220 -6.81 -5.40 14.44
N TRP A 221 -7.72 -5.32 15.38
CA TRP A 221 -7.76 -4.30 16.42
C TRP A 221 -7.70 -4.96 17.80
N MET A 222 -6.86 -4.43 18.68
CA MET A 222 -6.63 -5.00 20.01
C MET A 222 -7.26 -4.17 21.13
N LYS A 223 -7.42 -2.86 20.92
CA LYS A 223 -7.93 -1.92 21.91
C LYS A 223 -9.31 -1.40 21.51
N THR A 224 -10.23 -2.31 21.24
CA THR A 224 -11.58 -1.98 20.74
C THR A 224 -12.41 -1.18 21.74
N ASP A 225 -12.23 -1.43 23.03
CA ASP A 225 -12.98 -0.75 24.12
C ASP A 225 -12.74 0.77 24.13
N GLN A 226 -11.65 1.25 23.54
CA GLN A 226 -11.36 2.67 23.42
C GLN A 226 -12.23 3.39 22.36
N PHE A 227 -12.94 2.62 21.53
CA PHE A 227 -13.72 3.13 20.41
C PHE A 227 -15.14 2.56 20.42
N PRO A 228 -15.99 2.96 21.39
CA PRO A 228 -17.27 2.30 21.64
C PRO A 228 -18.36 2.60 20.60
N ASN A 229 -18.14 3.56 19.69
CA ASN A 229 -19.18 4.03 18.74
C ASN A 229 -19.09 3.36 17.37
N VAL A 230 -18.13 2.45 17.13
CA VAL A 230 -17.92 1.77 15.85
C VAL A 230 -18.16 0.26 15.95
N ASN A 231 -18.44 -0.38 14.82
CA ASN A 231 -18.59 -1.84 14.74
C ASN A 231 -17.28 -2.47 14.27
N PHE A 232 -16.67 -3.31 15.13
CA PHE A 232 -15.48 -4.08 14.76
C PHE A 232 -15.89 -5.46 14.21
N ASN A 233 -15.67 -5.67 12.91
CA ASN A 233 -16.04 -6.89 12.20
C ASN A 233 -14.91 -7.93 12.11
N GLY A 234 -13.75 -7.62 12.73
CA GLY A 234 -12.59 -8.50 12.67
C GLY A 234 -11.90 -8.50 11.31
N ARG A 235 -11.10 -9.54 11.06
CA ARG A 235 -10.33 -9.68 9.82
C ARG A 235 -11.19 -10.18 8.67
N VAL A 236 -10.85 -9.70 7.46
CA VAL A 236 -11.45 -10.17 6.21
C VAL A 236 -10.36 -10.65 5.25
N GLY A 237 -10.67 -11.60 4.42
CA GLY A 237 -9.79 -12.03 3.34
C GLY A 237 -9.60 -10.94 2.30
N PHE A 238 -8.43 -10.92 1.67
CA PHE A 238 -8.07 -9.87 0.71
C PHE A 238 -9.09 -9.76 -0.46
N LYS A 239 -9.60 -10.90 -0.94
CA LYS A 239 -10.64 -10.94 -1.99
C LYS A 239 -11.94 -10.23 -1.59
N GLN A 240 -12.25 -10.14 -0.30
CA GLN A 240 -13.48 -9.52 0.20
C GLN A 240 -13.37 -7.99 0.30
N VAL A 241 -12.16 -7.44 0.28
CA VAL A 241 -11.92 -5.99 0.45
C VAL A 241 -12.68 -5.18 -0.59
N HIS A 242 -12.60 -5.57 -1.87
CA HIS A 242 -13.30 -4.88 -2.94
C HIS A 242 -14.83 -4.87 -2.73
N SER A 243 -15.44 -6.02 -2.40
CA SER A 243 -16.89 -6.11 -2.18
C SER A 243 -17.38 -5.30 -0.97
N ILE A 244 -16.53 -5.10 0.03
CA ILE A 244 -16.85 -4.22 1.17
C ILE A 244 -16.85 -2.77 0.71
N TYR A 245 -15.81 -2.32 0.00
CA TYR A 245 -15.75 -0.96 -0.53
C TYR A 245 -16.90 -0.68 -1.52
N THR A 246 -17.29 -1.66 -2.35
CA THR A 246 -18.43 -1.49 -3.28
C THR A 246 -19.73 -1.16 -2.56
N ARG A 247 -19.94 -1.68 -1.35
CA ARG A 247 -21.12 -1.40 -0.52
C ARG A 247 -21.00 -0.15 0.34
N ALA A 248 -19.78 0.40 0.47
CA ALA A 248 -19.52 1.55 1.32
C ALA A 248 -19.65 2.85 0.53
N PHE A 249 -20.23 3.88 1.18
CA PHE A 249 -20.35 5.21 0.60
C PHE A 249 -19.03 5.98 0.67
N ALA A 250 -18.43 6.02 1.85
CA ALA A 250 -17.18 6.74 2.05
C ALA A 250 -16.22 6.01 3.02
N ASN A 251 -14.95 6.39 2.94
CA ASN A 251 -13.94 6.09 3.95
C ASN A 251 -13.05 7.31 4.19
N VAL A 252 -12.45 7.44 5.37
CA VAL A 252 -11.43 8.46 5.63
C VAL A 252 -10.05 7.82 5.56
N ILE A 253 -9.16 8.39 4.74
CA ILE A 253 -7.81 7.87 4.52
C ILE A 253 -6.91 8.26 5.69
N ILE A 254 -7.05 7.57 6.83
CA ILE A 254 -6.19 7.80 7.99
C ILE A 254 -4.88 7.02 7.91
N ALA A 255 -3.82 7.62 8.46
CA ALA A 255 -2.48 7.07 8.44
C ALA A 255 -1.69 7.42 9.72
N PRO A 256 -0.52 6.79 9.97
CA PRO A 256 0.42 7.30 10.96
C PRO A 256 0.87 8.73 10.66
N GLU A 257 1.12 9.53 11.69
CA GLU A 257 1.51 10.96 11.57
C GLU A 257 2.69 11.19 10.60
N ARG A 258 3.68 10.28 10.60
CA ARG A 258 4.85 10.38 9.69
C ARG A 258 4.46 10.35 8.21
N TYR A 259 3.33 9.68 7.85
CA TYR A 259 2.85 9.65 6.47
C TYR A 259 2.17 10.96 6.07
N TYR A 260 1.45 11.58 7.00
CA TYR A 260 0.86 12.90 6.76
C TYR A 260 1.92 13.93 6.39
N LYS A 261 3.03 13.98 7.14
CA LYS A 261 4.13 14.95 6.94
C LYS A 261 4.80 14.85 5.58
N THR A 262 4.75 13.69 4.93
CA THR A 262 5.44 13.43 3.66
C THR A 262 4.48 13.20 2.49
N GLY A 263 3.18 13.32 2.71
CA GLY A 263 2.18 13.02 1.68
C GLY A 263 2.23 11.57 1.21
N GLN A 264 2.40 10.61 2.14
CA GLN A 264 2.40 9.18 1.81
C GLN A 264 0.99 8.62 1.88
N TYR A 265 0.37 8.37 0.74
CA TYR A 265 -0.89 7.68 0.63
C TYR A 265 -0.69 6.16 0.59
N THR A 266 -1.59 5.41 1.23
CA THR A 266 -1.53 3.95 1.26
C THR A 266 -2.47 3.35 0.22
N GLN A 267 -2.34 2.05 -0.03
CA GLN A 267 -3.19 1.32 -0.98
C GLN A 267 -4.69 1.43 -0.71
N ARG A 268 -5.10 1.76 0.53
CA ARG A 268 -6.51 2.01 0.86
C ARG A 268 -7.16 3.10 0.00
N LEU A 269 -6.38 4.11 -0.42
CA LEU A 269 -6.87 5.13 -1.34
C LEU A 269 -7.33 4.50 -2.66
N PHE A 270 -6.50 3.65 -3.26
CA PHE A 270 -6.83 3.03 -4.55
C PHE A 270 -7.88 1.93 -4.39
N GLU A 271 -7.75 1.10 -3.35
CA GLU A 271 -8.73 0.04 -3.05
C GLU A 271 -10.14 0.60 -2.84
N SER A 272 -10.27 1.75 -2.17
CA SER A 272 -11.57 2.41 -2.00
C SER A 272 -12.10 2.98 -3.30
N LEU A 273 -11.24 3.62 -4.10
CA LEU A 273 -11.62 4.15 -5.40
C LEU A 273 -12.12 3.05 -6.34
N TRP A 274 -11.40 1.94 -6.45
CA TRP A 274 -11.81 0.80 -7.28
C TRP A 274 -13.15 0.18 -6.84
N GLY A 275 -13.53 0.32 -5.56
CA GLY A 275 -14.85 -0.05 -5.05
C GLY A 275 -15.88 1.07 -5.13
N LEU A 276 -15.58 2.18 -5.81
CA LEU A 276 -16.45 3.37 -5.88
C LEU A 276 -16.90 3.84 -4.49
N CYS A 277 -16.00 3.74 -3.50
CA CYS A 277 -16.16 4.27 -2.15
C CYS A 277 -15.40 5.60 -2.08
N ILE A 278 -16.09 6.69 -1.73
CA ILE A 278 -15.53 8.04 -1.76
C ILE A 278 -14.42 8.18 -0.71
N PRO A 279 -13.17 8.48 -1.10
CA PRO A 279 -12.10 8.69 -0.15
C PRO A 279 -12.14 10.13 0.38
N LEU A 280 -12.36 10.31 1.67
CA LEU A 280 -12.15 11.57 2.36
C LEU A 280 -10.72 11.61 2.90
N VAL A 281 -10.05 12.75 2.78
CA VAL A 281 -8.66 12.88 3.20
C VAL A 281 -8.51 13.89 4.33
N PRO A 282 -7.81 13.55 5.43
CA PRO A 282 -7.45 14.50 6.47
C PRO A 282 -6.58 15.64 5.93
N LYS A 283 -6.90 16.88 6.32
CA LYS A 283 -6.16 18.09 5.95
C LYS A 283 -4.68 18.06 6.38
N GLU A 284 -4.36 17.22 7.33
CA GLU A 284 -2.99 17.02 7.83
C GLU A 284 -2.02 16.41 6.81
N TYR A 285 -2.52 15.82 5.72
CA TYR A 285 -1.64 15.36 4.64
C TYR A 285 -0.98 16.54 3.96
N ALA A 286 0.35 16.51 3.89
CA ALA A 286 1.11 17.54 3.21
C ALA A 286 0.68 17.66 1.75
N LYS A 287 0.33 18.87 1.34
CA LYS A 287 -0.11 19.22 -0.01
C LYS A 287 -1.25 18.33 -0.53
N HIS A 288 -2.21 18.02 0.35
CA HIS A 288 -3.40 17.28 -0.05
C HIS A 288 -4.15 17.97 -1.22
N GLU A 289 -4.06 19.29 -1.32
CA GLU A 289 -4.64 20.13 -2.37
C GLU A 289 -4.14 19.80 -3.78
N ASP A 290 -2.93 19.26 -3.92
CA ASP A 290 -2.38 18.84 -5.22
C ASP A 290 -3.08 17.56 -5.74
N ILE A 291 -3.63 16.76 -4.84
CA ILE A 291 -4.25 15.46 -5.15
C ILE A 291 -5.77 15.50 -5.01
N PHE A 292 -6.29 16.09 -3.92
CA PHE A 292 -7.72 16.02 -3.61
C PHE A 292 -8.45 17.32 -3.93
N PRO A 293 -9.66 17.24 -4.54
CA PRO A 293 -10.59 18.36 -4.54
C PRO A 293 -10.97 18.74 -3.10
N GLU A 294 -11.30 20.02 -2.88
CA GLU A 294 -11.64 20.52 -1.55
C GLU A 294 -12.87 19.81 -0.94
N GLU A 295 -13.77 19.35 -1.78
CA GLU A 295 -14.96 18.58 -1.42
C GLU A 295 -14.63 17.24 -0.73
N LEU A 296 -13.41 16.73 -0.89
CA LEU A 296 -12.97 15.47 -0.28
C LEU A 296 -12.02 15.69 0.90
N VAL A 297 -11.70 16.93 1.27
CA VAL A 297 -10.80 17.27 2.38
C VAL A 297 -11.61 17.47 3.66
N VAL A 298 -11.13 16.91 4.77
CA VAL A 298 -11.77 16.98 6.10
C VAL A 298 -10.74 17.31 7.19
N ASN A 299 -11.15 18.03 8.25
CA ASN A 299 -10.26 18.44 9.32
C ASN A 299 -10.77 18.10 10.72
N SER A 300 -11.98 17.56 10.86
CA SER A 300 -12.60 17.21 12.14
C SER A 300 -13.71 16.17 11.95
N ALA A 301 -14.17 15.59 13.04
CA ALA A 301 -15.33 14.69 13.02
C ALA A 301 -16.59 15.37 12.50
N ARG A 302 -16.84 16.62 12.91
CA ARG A 302 -17.98 17.39 12.44
C ARG A 302 -17.91 17.65 10.93
N ASP A 303 -16.73 18.00 10.43
CA ASP A 303 -16.51 18.22 9.02
C ASP A 303 -16.76 16.96 8.18
N VAL A 304 -16.35 15.77 8.69
CA VAL A 304 -16.71 14.50 8.04
C VAL A 304 -18.24 14.33 7.95
N CYS A 305 -18.97 14.59 9.03
CA CYS A 305 -20.43 14.48 9.02
C CYS A 305 -21.07 15.44 8.00
N GLU A 306 -20.64 16.71 8.01
CA GLU A 306 -21.13 17.74 7.06
C GLU A 306 -20.78 17.36 5.61
N ARG A 307 -19.60 16.79 5.39
CA ARG A 307 -19.15 16.32 4.07
C ARG A 307 -19.95 15.12 3.58
N LEU A 308 -20.20 14.14 4.44
CA LEU A 308 -21.06 13.00 4.10
C LEU A 308 -22.47 13.46 3.74
N GLU A 309 -23.04 14.38 4.51
CA GLU A 309 -24.36 14.95 4.22
C GLU A 309 -24.37 15.72 2.88
N TYR A 310 -23.35 16.55 2.63
CA TYR A 310 -23.19 17.28 1.37
C TYR A 310 -23.14 16.31 0.19
N LEU A 311 -22.26 15.31 0.24
CA LEU A 311 -22.08 14.31 -0.83
C LEU A 311 -23.36 13.48 -1.06
N ARG A 312 -24.12 13.18 0.00
CA ARG A 312 -25.41 12.50 -0.12
C ARG A 312 -26.47 13.33 -0.85
N ARG A 313 -26.38 14.68 -0.78
CA ARG A 313 -27.29 15.59 -1.51
C ARG A 313 -26.94 15.75 -2.98
N LEU A 314 -25.68 15.57 -3.37
CA LEU A 314 -25.28 15.61 -4.78
C LEU A 314 -26.01 14.53 -5.58
N ASP A 315 -26.26 14.78 -6.86
CA ASP A 315 -26.69 13.73 -7.77
C ASP A 315 -25.54 12.78 -8.14
N ASN A 316 -25.87 11.63 -8.75
CA ASN A 316 -24.86 10.64 -9.12
C ASN A 316 -23.84 11.19 -10.12
N SER A 317 -24.26 12.05 -11.05
CA SER A 317 -23.38 12.64 -12.06
C SER A 317 -22.32 13.58 -11.45
N SER A 318 -22.70 14.34 -10.43
CA SER A 318 -21.77 15.19 -9.66
C SER A 318 -20.73 14.36 -8.91
N ILE A 319 -21.14 13.25 -8.29
CA ILE A 319 -20.20 12.34 -7.61
C ILE A 319 -19.27 11.66 -8.63
N VAL A 320 -19.77 11.23 -9.78
CA VAL A 320 -18.95 10.68 -10.87
C VAL A 320 -17.92 11.72 -11.34
N SER A 321 -18.30 12.99 -11.44
CA SER A 321 -17.37 14.07 -11.80
C SER A 321 -16.27 14.26 -10.77
N LEU A 322 -16.55 14.10 -9.45
CA LEU A 322 -15.52 14.12 -8.40
C LEU A 322 -14.56 12.93 -8.52
N PHE A 323 -15.05 11.74 -8.82
CA PHE A 323 -14.19 10.58 -9.07
C PHE A 323 -13.27 10.81 -10.27
N ASN A 324 -13.79 11.31 -11.39
CA ASN A 324 -12.98 11.60 -12.57
C ASN A 324 -11.92 12.66 -12.29
N LEU A 325 -12.26 13.75 -11.62
CA LEU A 325 -11.32 14.79 -11.23
C LEU A 325 -10.21 14.23 -10.32
N LEU A 326 -10.55 13.35 -9.38
CA LEU A 326 -9.57 12.70 -8.51
C LEU A 326 -8.66 11.76 -9.31
N LEU A 327 -9.20 10.95 -10.22
CA LEU A 327 -8.41 10.06 -11.08
C LEU A 327 -7.41 10.83 -11.95
N GLU A 328 -7.79 11.97 -12.52
CA GLU A 328 -6.89 12.84 -13.28
C GLU A 328 -5.68 13.31 -12.44
N ARG A 329 -5.90 13.64 -11.17
CA ARG A 329 -4.84 14.07 -10.25
C ARG A 329 -3.98 12.91 -9.74
N LEU A 330 -4.53 11.70 -9.69
CA LEU A 330 -3.83 10.50 -9.25
C LEU A 330 -2.86 9.92 -10.29
N VAL A 331 -2.75 10.50 -11.48
CA VAL A 331 -1.81 10.06 -12.52
C VAL A 331 -0.35 10.02 -12.06
N VAL A 332 0.01 10.76 -11.01
CA VAL A 332 1.33 10.70 -10.39
C VAL A 332 1.65 9.31 -9.81
N PHE A 333 0.63 8.53 -9.47
CA PHE A 333 0.74 7.16 -8.94
C PHE A 333 0.69 6.09 -10.04
N SER A 334 0.69 6.46 -11.32
CA SER A 334 0.65 5.45 -12.39
C SER A 334 1.84 4.49 -12.29
N ASP A 335 1.60 3.23 -12.60
CA ASP A 335 2.61 2.17 -12.60
C ASP A 335 3.75 2.48 -13.56
N ASP A 336 3.44 3.10 -14.70
CA ASP A 336 4.42 3.55 -15.70
C ASP A 336 5.42 4.54 -15.10
N ARG A 337 4.96 5.54 -14.37
CA ARG A 337 5.85 6.52 -13.72
C ARG A 337 6.74 5.88 -12.65
N GLN A 338 6.19 4.93 -11.90
CA GLN A 338 6.97 4.26 -10.86
C GLN A 338 8.03 3.34 -11.47
N ALA A 339 7.70 2.60 -12.51
CA ALA A 339 8.68 1.78 -13.24
C ALA A 339 9.76 2.65 -13.89
N ASP A 340 9.40 3.78 -14.52
CA ASP A 340 10.35 4.73 -15.09
C ASP A 340 11.29 5.31 -14.03
N THR A 341 10.79 5.59 -12.83
CA THR A 341 11.63 6.05 -11.70
C THR A 341 12.72 5.04 -11.36
N ILE A 342 12.39 3.74 -11.29
CA ILE A 342 13.36 2.69 -11.04
C ILE A 342 14.35 2.58 -12.19
N ILE A 343 13.89 2.54 -13.45
CA ILE A 343 14.73 2.36 -14.64
C ILE A 343 15.73 3.51 -14.80
N ARG A 344 15.32 4.75 -14.57
CA ARG A 344 16.22 5.92 -14.64
C ARG A 344 17.23 5.98 -13.51
N SER A 345 17.03 5.20 -12.44
CA SER A 345 17.93 5.12 -11.28
C SER A 345 19.01 4.06 -11.45
N ILE A 346 18.91 3.21 -12.46
CA ILE A 346 19.89 2.19 -12.85
C ILE A 346 20.99 2.80 -13.72
#